data_b71bbc0799609bd1076973df10c6e374
#
_entry.id   b71bbc0799609bd1076973df10c6e374
#
_cell.length_a   1.000
_cell.length_b   1.000
_cell.length_c   1.000
_cell.angle_alpha   90.00
_cell.angle_beta   90.00
_cell.angle_gamma   90.00
#
_symmetry.space_group_name_H-M   'P 1'
#
loop_
_entity.id
_entity.type
_entity.pdbx_description
1 polymer ?
#
loop_
_entity_poly.entity_id
_entity_poly.type
_entity_poly.pdbx_seq_one_letter_code
_entity_poly.pdbx_strand_id
1 'polypeptide(L)'
;MNDLSSILNWIGNTIGNSALGTTATTLKGAIAELADKTSKKTANPGRSTDGIEVDWNETSLTKYDNVVECKLRFRTVATNPMPAGKTLFTFPVGYRPPYVVRPITYDWNLSSVHRFNLYTDGTFKLVDTMPSGLTFIMTFTFTV
;
A
#
# COMPACT_ATOMS: atom_id res chain seq x y z
N MET A 1 -33.04 28.68 26.78
CA MET A 1 -31.68 28.61 26.17
C MET A 1 -31.40 27.15 25.85
N ASN A 2 -31.27 26.80 24.57
CA ASN A 2 -30.81 25.45 24.23
C ASN A 2 -29.34 25.38 24.62
N ASP A 3 -29.04 24.61 25.63
CA ASP A 3 -27.72 24.33 26.10
C ASP A 3 -26.91 23.65 24.98
N LEU A 4 -25.62 23.96 24.88
CA LEU A 4 -24.70 23.38 23.94
C LEU A 4 -24.73 21.83 23.95
N SER A 5 -24.95 21.24 25.15
CA SER A 5 -25.13 19.82 25.35
C SER A 5 -26.36 19.27 24.63
N SER A 6 -27.46 20.00 24.61
CA SER A 6 -28.70 19.62 23.91
C SER A 6 -28.50 19.65 22.38
N ILE A 7 -27.75 20.65 21.88
CA ILE A 7 -27.43 20.76 20.46
C ILE A 7 -26.49 19.63 20.05
N LEU A 8 -25.48 19.30 20.83
CA LEU A 8 -24.56 18.20 20.56
C LEU A 8 -25.25 16.84 20.61
N ASN A 9 -26.17 16.64 21.56
CA ASN A 9 -26.99 15.43 21.62
C ASN A 9 -27.94 15.31 20.41
N TRP A 10 -28.56 16.41 19.99
CA TRP A 10 -29.40 16.45 18.80
C TRP A 10 -28.60 16.11 17.54
N ILE A 11 -27.41 16.68 17.37
CA ILE A 11 -26.49 16.36 16.27
C ILE A 11 -26.11 14.89 16.31
N GLY A 12 -25.71 14.35 17.46
CA GLY A 12 -25.35 12.94 17.63
C GLY A 12 -26.51 11.97 17.32
N ASN A 13 -27.72 12.32 17.72
CA ASN A 13 -28.92 11.52 17.46
C ASN A 13 -29.44 11.67 16.03
N THR A 14 -29.28 12.84 15.40
CA THR A 14 -29.78 13.11 14.05
C THR A 14 -28.86 12.59 12.96
N ILE A 15 -27.57 12.73 13.15
CA ILE A 15 -26.56 12.23 12.18
C ILE A 15 -26.27 10.75 12.44
N GLY A 16 -26.32 10.30 13.70
CA GLY A 16 -26.02 8.94 14.13
C GLY A 16 -24.57 8.52 13.87
N ASN A 17 -23.97 7.82 14.80
CA ASN A 17 -22.57 7.35 14.65
C ASN A 17 -22.42 6.36 13.47
N SER A 18 -23.47 5.57 13.21
CA SER A 18 -23.49 4.61 12.10
C SER A 18 -23.55 5.29 10.74
N ALA A 19 -24.22 6.44 10.62
CA ALA A 19 -24.28 7.21 9.37
C ALA A 19 -22.92 7.85 9.02
N LEU A 20 -22.08 8.11 10.02
CA LEU A 20 -20.72 8.62 9.83
C LEU A 20 -19.69 7.48 9.61
N GLY A 21 -20.13 6.21 9.69
CA GLY A 21 -19.21 5.07 9.58
C GLY A 21 -18.17 4.99 10.69
N THR A 22 -18.51 5.50 11.90
CA THR A 22 -17.65 5.47 13.08
C THR A 22 -18.24 4.60 14.19
N THR A 23 -17.41 4.09 15.08
CA THR A 23 -17.80 3.36 16.30
C THR A 23 -17.79 4.25 17.54
N ALA A 24 -17.35 5.49 17.40
CA ALA A 24 -17.23 6.42 18.51
C ALA A 24 -18.59 6.85 19.08
N THR A 25 -18.67 6.98 20.41
CA THR A 25 -19.90 7.35 21.14
C THR A 25 -20.07 8.84 21.33
N THR A 26 -19.07 9.65 20.96
CA THR A 26 -19.07 11.11 21.06
C THR A 26 -18.72 11.75 19.74
N LEU A 27 -19.21 12.97 19.48
CA LEU A 27 -18.89 13.73 18.27
C LEU A 27 -17.36 13.95 18.13
N LYS A 28 -16.67 14.29 19.22
CA LYS A 28 -15.22 14.45 19.24
C LYS A 28 -14.51 13.15 18.85
N GLY A 29 -14.96 12.01 19.38
CA GLY A 29 -14.45 10.70 19.05
C GLY A 29 -14.71 10.34 17.59
N ALA A 30 -15.92 10.62 17.07
CA ALA A 30 -16.27 10.39 15.66
C ALA A 30 -15.39 11.22 14.71
N ILE A 31 -15.15 12.49 15.03
CA ILE A 31 -14.24 13.34 14.24
C ILE A 31 -12.81 12.81 14.27
N ALA A 32 -12.31 12.39 15.44
CA ALA A 32 -10.98 11.81 15.57
C ALA A 32 -10.83 10.48 14.78
N GLU A 33 -11.84 9.62 14.83
CA GLU A 33 -11.88 8.37 14.10
C GLU A 33 -11.90 8.59 12.57
N LEU A 34 -12.70 9.55 12.09
CA LEU A 34 -12.74 9.93 10.69
C LEU A 34 -11.41 10.55 10.23
N ALA A 35 -10.81 11.41 11.05
CA ALA A 35 -9.50 11.98 10.76
C ALA A 35 -8.40 10.91 10.68
N ASP A 36 -8.43 9.88 11.53
CA ASP A 36 -7.49 8.76 11.45
C ASP A 36 -7.71 7.90 10.19
N LYS A 37 -8.97 7.61 9.86
CA LYS A 37 -9.32 6.85 8.63
C LYS A 37 -8.87 7.57 7.35
N THR A 38 -8.99 8.90 7.30
CA THR A 38 -8.60 9.71 6.13
C THR A 38 -7.13 10.12 6.15
N SER A 39 -6.41 9.86 7.24
CA SER A 39 -5.00 10.24 7.36
C SER A 39 -4.12 9.44 6.41
N LYS A 40 -3.19 10.15 5.77
CA LYS A 40 -2.14 9.53 4.97
C LYS A 40 -1.18 8.76 5.89
N LYS A 41 -1.05 7.44 5.67
CA LYS A 41 -0.05 6.59 6.36
C LYS A 41 0.97 6.11 5.33
N THR A 42 2.26 6.17 5.68
CA THR A 42 3.34 5.74 4.81
C THR A 42 4.16 4.64 5.46
N ALA A 43 4.67 3.72 4.64
CA ALA A 43 5.62 2.69 5.04
C ALA A 43 6.55 2.37 3.87
N ASN A 44 7.65 1.67 4.15
CA ASN A 44 8.49 1.08 3.12
C ASN A 44 8.30 -0.44 3.10
N PRO A 45 8.28 -1.08 1.93
CA PRO A 45 8.36 -2.53 1.85
C PRO A 45 9.75 -3.00 2.31
N GLY A 46 9.84 -4.15 2.94
CA GLY A 46 11.11 -4.78 3.26
C GLY A 46 11.76 -5.36 2.00
N ARG A 47 13.06 -5.10 1.76
CA ARG A 47 13.83 -5.79 0.73
C ARG A 47 14.05 -7.24 1.15
N SER A 48 13.73 -8.19 0.27
CA SER A 48 13.76 -9.63 0.58
C SER A 48 14.89 -10.39 -0.13
N THR A 49 15.73 -9.71 -0.91
CA THR A 49 16.86 -10.33 -1.61
C THR A 49 17.98 -9.32 -1.85
N ASP A 50 19.23 -9.81 -1.83
CA ASP A 50 20.41 -9.01 -2.21
C ASP A 50 20.57 -8.88 -3.74
N GLY A 51 19.76 -9.59 -4.51
CA GLY A 51 19.74 -9.49 -5.98
C GLY A 51 19.14 -8.20 -6.53
N ILE A 52 18.71 -7.26 -5.66
CA ILE A 52 18.20 -5.94 -6.06
C ILE A 52 18.83 -4.83 -5.23
N GLU A 53 19.06 -3.68 -5.86
CA GLU A 53 19.28 -2.39 -5.22
C GLU A 53 17.99 -1.59 -5.25
N VAL A 54 17.64 -0.95 -4.14
CA VAL A 54 16.38 -0.21 -3.97
C VAL A 54 16.69 1.27 -3.80
N ASP A 55 16.04 2.11 -4.59
CA ASP A 55 16.03 3.55 -4.35
C ASP A 55 14.93 3.87 -3.32
N TRP A 56 15.34 4.03 -2.07
CA TRP A 56 14.43 4.29 -0.95
C TRP A 56 13.81 5.69 -0.97
N ASN A 57 14.35 6.63 -1.76
CA ASN A 57 13.74 7.96 -1.92
C ASN A 57 12.51 7.91 -2.83
N GLU A 58 12.48 6.93 -3.74
CA GLU A 58 11.39 6.74 -4.71
C GLU A 58 10.60 5.45 -4.48
N THR A 59 10.84 4.75 -3.36
CA THR A 59 10.14 3.53 -2.98
C THR A 59 9.32 3.79 -1.73
N SER A 60 8.01 3.63 -1.84
CA SER A 60 7.09 3.86 -0.71
C SER A 60 5.75 3.15 -0.90
N LEU A 61 5.10 2.87 0.21
CA LEU A 61 3.70 2.47 0.31
C LEU A 61 2.94 3.61 0.96
N THR A 62 1.95 4.17 0.28
CA THR A 62 1.10 5.21 0.83
C THR A 62 -0.32 4.68 0.94
N LYS A 63 -0.85 4.69 2.16
CA LYS A 63 -2.22 4.22 2.44
C LYS A 63 -3.12 5.40 2.73
N TYR A 64 -4.28 5.41 2.08
CA TYR A 64 -5.40 6.29 2.33
C TYR A 64 -6.62 5.41 2.57
N ASP A 65 -7.17 5.40 3.78
CA ASP A 65 -8.25 4.51 4.19
C ASP A 65 -7.92 3.03 3.89
N ASN A 66 -8.60 2.41 2.96
CA ASN A 66 -8.39 1.04 2.51
C ASN A 66 -7.65 0.93 1.16
N VAL A 67 -7.15 2.02 0.60
CA VAL A 67 -6.41 2.05 -0.66
C VAL A 67 -4.93 2.27 -0.39
N VAL A 68 -4.09 1.42 -0.97
CA VAL A 68 -2.64 1.55 -0.95
C VAL A 68 -2.14 1.92 -2.34
N GLU A 69 -1.43 3.03 -2.44
CA GLU A 69 -0.58 3.37 -3.57
C GLU A 69 0.82 2.82 -3.29
N CYS A 70 1.30 1.98 -4.19
CA CYS A 70 2.64 1.40 -4.13
C CYS A 70 3.52 2.04 -5.20
N LYS A 71 4.65 2.60 -4.79
CA LYS A 71 5.72 3.07 -5.68
C LYS A 71 6.97 2.24 -5.39
N LEU A 72 7.54 1.63 -6.43
CA LEU A 72 8.78 0.84 -6.31
C LEU A 72 9.77 1.32 -7.36
N ARG A 73 10.98 1.66 -6.92
CA ARG A 73 12.14 1.87 -7.79
C ARG A 73 13.28 0.97 -7.34
N PHE A 74 13.70 0.08 -8.21
CA PHE A 74 14.78 -0.86 -7.92
C PHE A 74 15.52 -1.27 -9.19
N ARG A 75 16.75 -1.76 -9.02
CA ARG A 75 17.58 -2.33 -10.07
C ARG A 75 17.97 -3.75 -9.71
N THR A 76 17.99 -4.63 -10.70
CA THR A 76 18.52 -5.99 -10.55
C THR A 76 20.05 -5.98 -10.62
N VAL A 77 20.72 -6.56 -9.60
CA VAL A 77 22.18 -6.59 -9.48
C VAL A 77 22.73 -8.00 -9.30
N ALA A 78 21.91 -9.01 -9.35
CA ALA A 78 22.34 -10.40 -9.25
C ALA A 78 23.32 -10.75 -10.39
N THR A 79 24.38 -11.48 -10.08
CA THR A 79 25.36 -11.93 -11.08
C THR A 79 24.78 -12.92 -12.09
N ASN A 80 23.76 -13.66 -11.68
CA ASN A 80 22.99 -14.58 -12.52
C ASN A 80 21.55 -14.09 -12.65
N PRO A 81 20.81 -14.46 -13.70
CA PRO A 81 19.39 -14.16 -13.79
C PRO A 81 18.63 -14.62 -12.55
N MET A 82 17.77 -13.78 -12.02
CA MET A 82 16.92 -14.15 -10.90
C MET A 82 15.82 -15.10 -11.36
N PRO A 83 15.63 -16.23 -10.68
CA PRO A 83 14.63 -17.21 -11.10
C PRO A 83 13.19 -16.69 -10.86
N ALA A 84 12.26 -17.21 -11.66
CA ALA A 84 10.84 -17.07 -11.41
C ALA A 84 10.48 -17.47 -9.96
N GLY A 85 9.51 -16.81 -9.35
CA GLY A 85 9.10 -17.03 -7.98
C GLY A 85 9.98 -16.37 -6.90
N LYS A 86 11.11 -15.74 -7.29
CA LYS A 86 11.98 -15.03 -6.33
C LYS A 86 11.21 -13.88 -5.66
N THR A 87 11.24 -13.84 -4.34
CA THR A 87 10.68 -12.73 -3.57
C THR A 87 11.63 -11.53 -3.62
N LEU A 88 11.13 -10.37 -4.05
CA LEU A 88 11.88 -9.12 -4.12
C LEU A 88 11.63 -8.26 -2.89
N PHE A 89 10.36 -8.13 -2.50
CA PHE A 89 9.93 -7.33 -1.36
C PHE A 89 8.95 -8.10 -0.49
N THR A 90 8.84 -7.67 0.77
CA THR A 90 7.78 -8.07 1.70
C THR A 90 7.07 -6.83 2.22
N PHE A 91 5.76 -6.76 2.02
CA PHE A 91 4.93 -5.64 2.45
C PHE A 91 4.54 -5.83 3.92
N PRO A 92 4.59 -4.78 4.75
CA PRO A 92 4.23 -4.87 6.16
C PRO A 92 2.74 -5.15 6.35
N VAL A 93 2.38 -5.66 7.51
CA VAL A 93 0.97 -5.84 7.91
C VAL A 93 0.23 -4.50 7.82
N GLY A 94 -1.01 -4.52 7.34
CA GLY A 94 -1.79 -3.30 7.08
C GLY A 94 -1.60 -2.68 5.69
N TYR A 95 -0.64 -3.21 4.90
CA TYR A 95 -0.38 -2.85 3.49
C TYR A 95 -0.42 -4.07 2.58
N ARG A 96 -1.12 -5.13 2.98
CA ARG A 96 -1.21 -6.39 2.24
C ARG A 96 -2.59 -6.49 1.59
N PRO A 97 -2.68 -6.89 0.32
CA PRO A 97 -3.97 -7.04 -0.34
C PRO A 97 -4.71 -8.29 0.15
N PRO A 98 -6.05 -8.31 0.14
CA PRO A 98 -6.85 -9.51 0.45
C PRO A 98 -6.89 -10.53 -0.69
N TYR A 99 -6.35 -10.19 -1.86
CA TYR A 99 -6.26 -11.04 -3.06
C TYR A 99 -4.93 -10.81 -3.78
N VAL A 100 -4.56 -11.73 -4.68
CA VAL A 100 -3.31 -11.58 -5.45
C VAL A 100 -3.45 -10.43 -6.46
N VAL A 101 -2.58 -9.42 -6.32
CA VAL A 101 -2.44 -8.31 -7.29
C VAL A 101 -1.33 -8.68 -8.28
N ARG A 102 -1.56 -8.40 -9.57
CA ARG A 102 -0.65 -8.79 -10.66
C ARG A 102 -0.16 -7.58 -11.46
N PRO A 103 0.78 -6.79 -10.91
CA PRO A 103 1.35 -5.66 -11.63
C PRO A 103 2.17 -6.14 -12.85
N ILE A 104 2.07 -5.37 -13.93
CA ILE A 104 2.87 -5.55 -15.14
C ILE A 104 3.55 -4.23 -15.42
N THR A 105 4.85 -4.25 -15.74
CA THR A 105 5.60 -3.06 -16.11
C THR A 105 6.65 -3.36 -17.16
N TYR A 106 7.16 -2.31 -17.79
CA TYR A 106 8.37 -2.37 -18.60
C TYR A 106 9.61 -2.11 -17.73
N ASP A 107 10.77 -2.60 -18.18
CA ASP A 107 12.03 -2.09 -17.67
C ASP A 107 12.22 -0.61 -18.10
N TRP A 108 13.14 0.10 -17.45
CA TRP A 108 13.39 1.53 -17.73
C TRP A 108 13.66 1.84 -19.20
N ASN A 109 14.29 0.91 -19.95
CA ASN A 109 14.62 1.08 -21.36
C ASN A 109 13.46 0.68 -22.28
N LEU A 110 12.31 0.29 -21.74
CA LEU A 110 11.13 -0.20 -22.47
C LEU A 110 11.46 -1.41 -23.37
N SER A 111 12.49 -2.17 -23.03
CA SER A 111 12.99 -3.29 -23.86
C SER A 111 12.18 -4.56 -23.66
N SER A 112 11.60 -4.75 -22.48
CA SER A 112 10.84 -5.97 -22.16
C SER A 112 9.75 -5.71 -21.11
N VAL A 113 8.70 -6.53 -21.19
CA VAL A 113 7.57 -6.54 -20.24
C VAL A 113 7.86 -7.56 -19.15
N HIS A 114 7.64 -7.15 -17.91
CA HIS A 114 7.85 -8.00 -16.75
C HIS A 114 6.59 -8.08 -15.90
N ARG A 115 6.31 -9.27 -15.38
CA ARG A 115 5.15 -9.59 -14.57
C ARG A 115 5.56 -9.89 -13.13
N PHE A 116 4.74 -9.41 -12.20
CA PHE A 116 4.94 -9.62 -10.77
C PHE A 116 3.65 -10.09 -10.11
N ASN A 117 3.76 -10.73 -8.96
CA ASN A 117 2.63 -11.04 -8.10
C ASN A 117 2.88 -10.49 -6.69
N LEU A 118 1.93 -9.71 -6.18
CA LEU A 118 1.83 -9.37 -4.78
C LEU A 118 0.80 -10.29 -4.14
N TYR A 119 1.22 -11.13 -3.22
CA TYR A 119 0.38 -12.10 -2.54
C TYR A 119 -0.23 -11.56 -1.25
N THR A 120 -1.24 -12.25 -0.73
CA THR A 120 -1.96 -11.88 0.49
C THR A 120 -1.11 -11.90 1.75
N ASP A 121 -0.01 -12.65 1.76
CA ASP A 121 1.00 -12.67 2.82
C ASP A 121 1.97 -11.47 2.76
N GLY A 122 1.82 -10.61 1.74
CA GLY A 122 2.65 -9.46 1.49
C GLY A 122 3.90 -9.74 0.66
N THR A 123 4.15 -10.97 0.21
CA THR A 123 5.31 -11.26 -0.64
C THR A 123 5.09 -10.75 -2.07
N PHE A 124 6.06 -9.97 -2.57
CA PHE A 124 6.09 -9.46 -3.94
C PHE A 124 7.13 -10.23 -4.73
N LYS A 125 6.69 -11.01 -5.70
CA LYS A 125 7.51 -11.99 -6.41
C LYS A 125 7.55 -11.77 -7.91
N LEU A 126 8.67 -12.20 -8.53
CA LEU A 126 8.79 -12.35 -9.97
C LEU A 126 7.87 -13.47 -10.47
N VAL A 127 7.22 -13.25 -11.63
CA VAL A 127 6.51 -14.31 -12.35
C VAL A 127 7.47 -15.03 -13.30
N ASP A 128 8.32 -14.28 -13.97
CA ASP A 128 9.27 -14.78 -14.96
C ASP A 128 10.72 -14.63 -14.49
N THR A 129 11.64 -15.38 -15.09
CA THR A 129 13.08 -15.21 -14.86
C THR A 129 13.50 -13.81 -15.32
N MET A 130 14.30 -13.11 -14.51
CA MET A 130 14.70 -11.72 -14.75
C MET A 130 16.21 -11.60 -14.90
N PRO A 131 16.71 -11.03 -16.00
CA PRO A 131 18.14 -10.77 -16.19
C PRO A 131 18.65 -9.70 -15.22
N SER A 132 19.97 -9.64 -15.06
CA SER A 132 20.64 -8.61 -14.30
C SER A 132 20.69 -7.27 -15.04
N GLY A 133 20.88 -6.19 -14.30
CA GLY A 133 21.09 -4.84 -14.85
C GLY A 133 19.83 -4.09 -15.24
N LEU A 134 18.65 -4.65 -15.05
CA LEU A 134 17.39 -3.97 -15.36
C LEU A 134 16.97 -3.04 -14.23
N THR A 135 16.50 -1.85 -14.59
CA THR A 135 15.91 -0.88 -13.66
C THR A 135 14.42 -0.82 -13.86
N PHE A 136 13.68 -0.80 -12.76
CA PHE A 136 12.22 -0.72 -12.73
C PHE A 136 11.75 0.50 -11.97
N ILE A 137 10.76 1.18 -12.53
CA ILE A 137 9.95 2.17 -11.83
C ILE A 137 8.51 1.76 -12.08
N MET A 138 7.78 1.47 -11.01
CA MET A 138 6.39 1.09 -11.12
C MET A 138 5.54 1.77 -10.06
N THR A 139 4.31 2.10 -10.46
CA THR A 139 3.27 2.58 -9.54
C THR A 139 2.01 1.78 -9.80
N PHE A 140 1.41 1.26 -8.75
CA PHE A 140 0.11 0.58 -8.81
C PHE A 140 -0.65 0.77 -7.51
N THR A 141 -1.96 0.57 -7.55
CA THR A 141 -2.84 0.69 -6.39
C THR A 141 -3.60 -0.60 -6.15
N PHE A 142 -3.94 -0.84 -4.90
CA PHE A 142 -4.79 -1.96 -4.48
C PHE A 142 -5.50 -1.63 -3.16
N THR A 143 -6.54 -2.39 -2.84
CA THR A 143 -7.24 -2.29 -1.56
C THR A 143 -6.65 -3.24 -0.51
N VAL A 144 -6.79 -2.90 0.77
CA VAL A 144 -6.36 -3.70 1.93
C VAL A 144 -7.52 -3.91 2.89
#